data_487af19656344661867addba0f7cfe6b
#
_entry.id   487af19656344661867addba0f7cfe6b
#
_cell.length_a   1.000
_cell.length_b   1.000
_cell.length_c   1.000
_cell.angle_alpha   90.00
_cell.angle_beta   90.00
_cell.angle_gamma   90.00
#
_symmetry.space_group_name_H-M   'P 1'
#
loop_
_entity.id
_entity.type
_entity.pdbx_description
1 polymer ?
#
loop_
_entity_poly.entity_id
_entity_poly.type
_entity_poly.pdbx_seq_one_letter_code
_entity_poly.pdbx_strand_id
1 'polypeptide(L)'
;MFLKTLSLFAFLTFTSWSISLDQAIQVGLQNNKKILIQEAELDSSLSLIKEMEGIFDVYLNTEISFEDSVLPSTSAFAKNNTLNRKSTLYSASLDGYLPTGTSYSFFDFNLEKRETDLGTDAMSPSWISNLSFKLKQNLLKDFGVSANNTKILVAEGNAKISKIELEKTISSLIVEIETKYWDSVYAKNNLELAYSSLNLAQEIVNQNTVEVEVGTLPRISLLQAQAEAAYRQVEITLAEN
;
A
#
# COMPACT_ATOMS: atom_id res chain seq x y z
N MET A 1 18.20 -41.01 48.39
CA MET A 1 18.84 -40.58 47.17
C MET A 1 18.34 -39.19 46.85
N PHE A 2 19.16 -38.19 47.20
CA PHE A 2 18.76 -36.77 47.27
C PHE A 2 18.88 -36.08 45.90
N LEU A 3 17.77 -35.57 45.37
CA LEU A 3 17.80 -34.65 44.23
C LEU A 3 17.92 -33.22 44.78
N LYS A 4 19.04 -32.58 44.51
CA LYS A 4 19.28 -31.19 44.77
C LYS A 4 18.64 -30.33 43.63
N THR A 5 17.58 -29.64 43.96
CA THR A 5 17.00 -28.58 43.10
C THR A 5 17.89 -27.33 43.20
N LEU A 6 18.64 -27.06 42.11
CA LEU A 6 19.41 -25.84 41.96
C LEU A 6 18.48 -24.72 41.47
N SER A 7 18.08 -23.81 42.36
CA SER A 7 17.33 -22.60 42.07
C SER A 7 18.27 -21.59 41.39
N LEU A 8 18.11 -21.46 40.07
CA LEU A 8 18.80 -20.45 39.27
C LEU A 8 18.07 -19.11 39.43
N PHE A 9 18.53 -18.26 40.36
CA PHE A 9 18.10 -16.88 40.48
C PHE A 9 18.67 -16.10 39.31
N ALA A 10 17.88 -15.90 38.25
CA ALA A 10 18.21 -15.01 37.16
C ALA A 10 18.15 -13.57 37.67
N PHE A 11 19.31 -13.00 37.93
CA PHE A 11 19.46 -11.54 38.14
C PHE A 11 19.12 -10.85 36.83
N LEU A 12 17.89 -10.35 36.71
CA LEU A 12 17.50 -9.40 35.67
C LEU A 12 18.25 -8.07 35.95
N THR A 13 19.42 -7.93 35.36
CA THR A 13 20.07 -6.62 35.27
C THR A 13 19.19 -5.75 34.36
N PHE A 14 18.47 -4.82 34.94
CA PHE A 14 17.86 -3.71 34.22
C PHE A 14 19.01 -2.84 33.68
N THR A 15 19.50 -3.20 32.51
CA THR A 15 20.30 -2.28 31.71
C THR A 15 19.37 -1.16 31.29
N SER A 16 19.63 0.06 31.80
CA SER A 16 18.96 1.27 31.33
C SER A 16 19.23 1.40 29.82
N TRP A 17 18.29 0.99 29.00
CA TRP A 17 18.34 1.18 27.56
C TRP A 17 18.16 2.66 27.26
N SER A 18 19.26 3.40 27.27
CA SER A 18 19.27 4.71 26.63
C SER A 18 19.39 4.49 25.13
N ILE A 19 18.25 4.42 24.44
CA ILE A 19 18.20 4.39 22.97
C ILE A 19 18.82 5.72 22.49
N SER A 20 19.78 5.68 21.58
CA SER A 20 20.29 6.88 20.92
C SER A 20 19.29 7.40 19.89
N LEU A 21 19.38 8.69 19.55
CA LEU A 21 18.53 9.29 18.51
C LEU A 21 18.62 8.52 17.20
N ASP A 22 19.84 8.15 16.76
CA ASP A 22 20.05 7.39 15.53
C ASP A 22 19.40 6.01 15.56
N GLN A 23 19.48 5.33 16.71
CA GLN A 23 18.80 4.05 16.89
C GLN A 23 17.27 4.19 16.85
N ALA A 24 16.73 5.25 17.48
CA ALA A 24 15.29 5.53 17.44
C ALA A 24 14.80 5.78 16.01
N ILE A 25 15.56 6.55 15.22
CA ILE A 25 15.28 6.80 13.81
C ILE A 25 15.31 5.48 13.01
N GLN A 26 16.37 4.67 13.15
CA GLN A 26 16.48 3.40 12.43
C GLN A 26 15.32 2.45 12.74
N VAL A 27 15.00 2.26 14.02
CA VAL A 27 13.89 1.38 14.44
C VAL A 27 12.56 1.93 13.94
N GLY A 28 12.37 3.25 14.01
CA GLY A 28 11.16 3.91 13.52
C GLY A 28 10.97 3.75 12.02
N LEU A 29 12.02 3.97 11.22
CA LEU A 29 11.96 3.80 9.76
C LEU A 29 11.68 2.35 9.35
N GLN A 30 12.31 1.36 10.01
CA GLN A 30 12.14 -0.05 9.67
C GLN A 30 10.76 -0.62 10.00
N ASN A 31 10.09 -0.09 11.03
CA ASN A 31 8.86 -0.68 11.53
C ASN A 31 7.61 0.18 11.26
N ASN A 32 7.75 1.33 10.58
CA ASN A 32 6.63 2.22 10.35
C ASN A 32 5.75 1.75 9.19
N LYS A 33 4.48 1.51 9.49
CA LYS A 33 3.50 1.06 8.50
C LYS A 33 3.20 2.11 7.42
N LYS A 34 3.37 3.41 7.70
CA LYS A 34 3.17 4.47 6.71
C LYS A 34 4.18 4.35 5.57
N ILE A 35 5.44 4.00 5.87
CA ILE A 35 6.47 3.78 4.83
C ILE A 35 6.09 2.58 3.98
N LEU A 36 5.72 1.44 4.60
CA LEU A 36 5.30 0.24 3.85
C LEU A 36 4.10 0.50 2.92
N ILE A 37 3.15 1.32 3.35
CA ILE A 37 2.02 1.73 2.50
C ILE A 37 2.51 2.55 1.31
N GLN A 38 3.38 3.55 1.53
CA GLN A 38 3.90 4.40 0.45
C GLN A 38 4.81 3.63 -0.52
N GLU A 39 5.58 2.66 -0.05
CA GLU A 39 6.34 1.74 -0.90
C GLU A 39 5.41 0.90 -1.78
N ALA A 40 4.33 0.34 -1.21
CA ALA A 40 3.34 -0.41 -1.98
C ALA A 40 2.60 0.47 -3.01
N GLU A 41 2.33 1.74 -2.69
CA GLU A 41 1.75 2.71 -3.63
C GLU A 41 2.71 3.05 -4.78
N LEU A 42 4.01 3.18 -4.48
CA LEU A 42 5.03 3.36 -5.51
C LEU A 42 5.12 2.13 -6.42
N ASP A 43 5.16 0.92 -5.86
CA ASP A 43 5.20 -0.33 -6.63
C ASP A 43 3.94 -0.49 -7.51
N SER A 44 2.78 -0.11 -6.99
CA SER A 44 1.52 -0.06 -7.76
C SER A 44 1.63 0.91 -8.93
N SER A 45 2.16 2.12 -8.70
CA SER A 45 2.34 3.13 -9.75
C SER A 45 3.35 2.68 -10.83
N LEU A 46 4.42 1.98 -10.43
CA LEU A 46 5.39 1.40 -11.37
C LEU A 46 4.77 0.25 -12.18
N SER A 47 3.90 -0.54 -11.56
CA SER A 47 3.16 -1.61 -12.24
C SER A 47 2.17 -1.07 -13.26
N LEU A 48 1.55 0.09 -12.97
CA LEU A 48 0.64 0.77 -13.89
C LEU A 48 1.35 1.22 -15.18
N ILE A 49 2.64 1.57 -15.14
CA ILE A 49 3.41 1.86 -16.36
C ILE A 49 3.42 0.64 -17.29
N LYS A 50 3.72 -0.54 -16.74
CA LYS A 50 3.73 -1.80 -17.51
C LYS A 50 2.34 -2.16 -18.05
N GLU A 51 1.29 -1.89 -17.28
CA GLU A 51 -0.09 -2.06 -17.75
C GLU A 51 -0.39 -1.16 -18.96
N MET A 52 0.05 0.11 -18.89
CA MET A 52 -0.15 1.04 -20.01
C MET A 52 0.71 0.68 -21.24
N GLU A 53 1.91 0.13 -21.04
CA GLU A 53 2.75 -0.40 -22.12
C GLU A 53 2.11 -1.61 -22.79
N GLY A 54 1.34 -2.41 -22.05
CA GLY A 54 0.63 -3.60 -22.52
C GLY A 54 -0.36 -3.31 -23.66
N ILE A 55 -0.72 -2.05 -23.93
CA ILE A 55 -1.53 -1.71 -25.12
C ILE A 55 -0.83 -2.08 -26.44
N PHE A 56 0.50 -2.19 -26.43
CA PHE A 56 1.30 -2.55 -27.58
C PHE A 56 1.64 -4.05 -27.64
N ASP A 57 1.15 -4.83 -26.70
CA ASP A 57 1.35 -6.28 -26.70
C ASP A 57 0.58 -6.94 -27.86
N VAL A 58 1.05 -8.09 -28.26
CA VAL A 58 0.39 -8.92 -29.26
C VAL A 58 -0.56 -9.90 -28.56
N TYR A 59 -1.82 -9.91 -28.99
CA TYR A 59 -2.86 -10.76 -28.42
C TYR A 59 -3.17 -11.90 -29.35
N LEU A 60 -3.18 -13.13 -28.84
CA LEU A 60 -3.75 -14.29 -29.51
C LEU A 60 -5.21 -14.41 -29.04
N ASN A 61 -6.13 -14.13 -29.93
CA ASN A 61 -7.55 -14.34 -29.72
C ASN A 61 -7.99 -15.66 -30.34
N THR A 62 -8.66 -16.50 -29.57
CA THR A 62 -9.27 -17.75 -30.04
C THR A 62 -10.71 -17.82 -29.55
N GLU A 63 -11.62 -18.18 -30.44
CA GLU A 63 -13.03 -18.29 -30.09
C GLU A 63 -13.63 -19.55 -30.72
N ILE A 64 -14.48 -20.24 -29.96
CA ILE A 64 -15.34 -21.30 -30.46
C ILE A 64 -16.75 -20.92 -30.05
N SER A 65 -17.62 -20.67 -31.02
CA SER A 65 -19.03 -20.36 -30.77
C SER A 65 -19.97 -21.36 -31.44
N PHE A 66 -21.07 -21.68 -30.74
CA PHE A 66 -22.11 -22.54 -31.20
C PHE A 66 -23.41 -21.73 -31.23
N GLU A 67 -24.06 -21.73 -32.38
CA GLU A 67 -25.34 -21.07 -32.56
C GLU A 67 -26.37 -22.10 -33.10
N ASP A 68 -27.54 -22.14 -32.47
CA ASP A 68 -28.71 -22.88 -32.93
C ASP A 68 -29.87 -21.89 -33.02
N SER A 69 -30.30 -21.60 -34.24
CA SER A 69 -31.29 -20.56 -34.51
C SER A 69 -32.41 -21.05 -35.41
N VAL A 70 -33.65 -20.65 -35.10
CA VAL A 70 -34.85 -20.88 -35.89
C VAL A 70 -35.30 -19.55 -36.47
N LEU A 71 -35.21 -19.42 -37.77
CA LEU A 71 -35.54 -18.18 -38.48
C LEU A 71 -36.84 -18.34 -39.28
N PRO A 72 -37.71 -17.34 -39.36
CA PRO A 72 -38.81 -17.33 -40.29
C PRO A 72 -38.28 -17.42 -41.74
N SER A 73 -38.91 -18.25 -42.58
CA SER A 73 -38.51 -18.38 -43.98
C SER A 73 -39.73 -18.30 -44.89
N THR A 74 -39.59 -17.51 -45.93
CA THR A 74 -40.58 -17.42 -47.03
C THR A 74 -40.31 -18.34 -48.18
N SER A 75 -39.27 -19.19 -48.08
CA SER A 75 -38.92 -20.17 -49.11
C SER A 75 -39.99 -21.24 -49.21
N ALA A 76 -40.38 -21.58 -50.42
CA ALA A 76 -41.30 -22.66 -50.68
C ALA A 76 -40.80 -24.08 -50.27
N PHE A 77 -39.51 -24.17 -49.96
CA PHE A 77 -38.81 -25.35 -49.49
C PHE A 77 -38.62 -25.44 -48.03
N ALA A 78 -38.97 -24.36 -47.29
CA ALA A 78 -38.86 -24.31 -45.84
C ALA A 78 -39.97 -25.14 -45.18
N LYS A 79 -39.60 -26.04 -44.28
CA LYS A 79 -40.54 -26.82 -43.50
C LYS A 79 -41.21 -25.93 -42.45
N ASN A 80 -42.54 -25.85 -42.49
CA ASN A 80 -43.34 -25.00 -41.56
C ASN A 80 -42.99 -23.51 -41.62
N ASN A 81 -42.57 -22.97 -42.76
CA ASN A 81 -42.13 -21.58 -42.93
C ASN A 81 -40.99 -21.18 -41.97
N THR A 82 -40.18 -22.12 -41.52
CA THR A 82 -39.02 -21.90 -40.65
C THR A 82 -37.78 -22.51 -41.28
N LEU A 83 -36.64 -21.90 -40.97
CA LEU A 83 -35.29 -22.36 -41.30
C LEU A 83 -34.55 -22.61 -40.00
N ASN A 84 -34.25 -23.88 -39.74
CA ASN A 84 -33.33 -24.21 -38.65
C ASN A 84 -31.91 -24.10 -39.16
N ARG A 85 -31.09 -23.31 -38.44
CA ARG A 85 -29.68 -23.14 -38.75
C ARG A 85 -28.86 -23.46 -37.50
N LYS A 86 -27.91 -24.38 -37.67
CA LYS A 86 -26.87 -24.64 -36.65
C LYS A 86 -25.55 -24.23 -37.25
N SER A 87 -24.82 -23.38 -36.51
CA SER A 87 -23.45 -23.02 -36.90
C SER A 87 -22.46 -23.24 -35.76
N THR A 88 -21.29 -23.67 -36.14
CA THR A 88 -20.13 -23.74 -35.24
C THR A 88 -19.02 -22.94 -35.88
N LEU A 89 -18.59 -21.88 -35.19
CA LEU A 89 -17.50 -21.02 -35.60
C LEU A 89 -16.26 -21.32 -34.79
N TYR A 90 -15.16 -21.52 -35.46
CA TYR A 90 -13.82 -21.58 -34.92
C TYR A 90 -13.07 -20.36 -35.45
N SER A 91 -12.52 -19.52 -34.58
CA SER A 91 -11.71 -18.40 -35.00
C SER A 91 -10.38 -18.34 -34.23
N ALA A 92 -9.36 -17.85 -34.90
CA ALA A 92 -8.07 -17.57 -34.32
C ALA A 92 -7.47 -16.32 -35.00
N SER A 93 -7.00 -15.36 -34.22
CA SER A 93 -6.30 -14.18 -34.75
C SER A 93 -5.14 -13.77 -33.85
N LEU A 94 -4.12 -13.13 -34.44
CA LEU A 94 -3.04 -12.42 -33.76
C LEU A 94 -3.24 -10.93 -34.01
N ASP A 95 -3.61 -10.22 -32.95
CA ASP A 95 -3.93 -8.80 -33.02
C ASP A 95 -2.90 -7.97 -32.24
N GLY A 96 -2.60 -6.78 -32.71
CA GLY A 96 -1.69 -5.88 -32.03
C GLY A 96 -1.87 -4.42 -32.47
N TYR A 97 -1.23 -3.54 -31.69
CA TYR A 97 -1.26 -2.11 -31.90
C TYR A 97 0.15 -1.54 -31.82
N LEU A 98 0.53 -0.68 -32.76
CA LEU A 98 1.83 -0.05 -32.79
C LEU A 98 1.76 1.37 -32.20
N PRO A 99 2.85 1.86 -31.59
CA PRO A 99 2.91 3.25 -31.08
C PRO A 99 2.62 4.33 -32.13
N THR A 100 2.74 4.01 -33.40
CA THR A 100 2.40 4.91 -34.53
C THR A 100 0.90 5.14 -34.72
N GLY A 101 0.05 4.38 -33.99
CA GLY A 101 -1.40 4.42 -34.19
C GLY A 101 -1.89 3.42 -35.24
N THR A 102 -1.06 2.43 -35.57
CA THR A 102 -1.39 1.35 -36.51
C THR A 102 -1.90 0.15 -35.75
N SER A 103 -3.11 -0.31 -36.05
CA SER A 103 -3.60 -1.65 -35.63
C SER A 103 -3.38 -2.65 -36.73
N TYR A 104 -3.01 -3.85 -36.35
CA TYR A 104 -2.84 -4.98 -37.28
C TYR A 104 -3.49 -6.24 -36.72
N SER A 105 -3.95 -7.08 -37.64
CA SER A 105 -4.45 -8.42 -37.35
C SER A 105 -3.82 -9.38 -38.37
N PHE A 106 -3.01 -10.29 -37.85
CA PHE A 106 -2.38 -11.34 -38.63
C PHE A 106 -3.15 -12.65 -38.44
N PHE A 107 -3.26 -13.44 -39.53
CA PHE A 107 -3.88 -14.77 -39.48
C PHE A 107 -5.30 -14.76 -38.88
N ASP A 108 -6.11 -13.73 -39.22
CA ASP A 108 -7.52 -13.74 -38.86
C ASP A 108 -8.20 -14.88 -39.62
N PHE A 109 -8.11 -16.06 -38.99
CA PHE A 109 -8.66 -17.33 -39.53
C PHE A 109 -10.02 -17.59 -38.92
N ASN A 110 -11.00 -17.85 -39.78
CA ASN A 110 -12.35 -18.21 -39.41
C ASN A 110 -12.76 -19.48 -40.16
N LEU A 111 -13.26 -20.46 -39.43
CA LEU A 111 -13.82 -21.68 -39.98
C LEU A 111 -15.23 -21.88 -39.44
N GLU A 112 -16.23 -21.76 -40.30
CA GLU A 112 -17.64 -21.96 -39.94
C GLU A 112 -18.15 -23.27 -40.53
N LYS A 113 -18.66 -24.16 -39.68
CA LYS A 113 -19.50 -25.27 -40.04
C LYS A 113 -20.95 -24.82 -39.95
N ARG A 114 -21.69 -24.90 -41.04
CA ARG A 114 -23.11 -24.50 -41.10
C ARG A 114 -23.97 -25.66 -41.53
N GLU A 115 -25.00 -25.95 -40.76
CA GLU A 115 -26.02 -26.95 -41.07
C GLU A 115 -27.38 -26.24 -41.19
N THR A 116 -28.13 -26.57 -42.27
CA THR A 116 -29.48 -26.03 -42.49
C THR A 116 -30.42 -27.17 -42.82
N ASP A 117 -31.71 -27.01 -42.49
CA ASP A 117 -32.75 -28.01 -42.79
C ASP A 117 -33.58 -27.67 -44.05
N LEU A 118 -33.10 -26.76 -44.89
CA LEU A 118 -33.73 -26.48 -46.17
C LEU A 118 -33.59 -27.69 -47.09
N GLY A 119 -34.71 -28.25 -47.48
CA GLY A 119 -34.73 -29.49 -48.26
C GLY A 119 -34.12 -29.46 -49.69
N THR A 120 -33.65 -28.27 -50.10
CA THR A 120 -32.92 -28.05 -51.37
C THR A 120 -31.44 -27.70 -51.14
N ASP A 121 -30.98 -27.67 -49.90
CA ASP A 121 -29.60 -27.32 -49.61
C ASP A 121 -28.71 -28.55 -49.79
N ALA A 122 -28.26 -28.77 -51.02
CA ALA A 122 -27.41 -29.91 -51.41
C ALA A 122 -26.03 -29.87 -50.73
N MET A 123 -25.71 -28.75 -50.03
CA MET A 123 -24.44 -28.50 -49.32
C MET A 123 -24.61 -28.41 -47.81
N SER A 124 -25.58 -29.05 -47.19
CA SER A 124 -25.67 -29.13 -45.72
C SER A 124 -25.12 -30.51 -45.27
N PRO A 125 -24.09 -30.53 -44.35
CA PRO A 125 -23.35 -29.41 -43.78
C PRO A 125 -22.38 -28.75 -44.78
N SER A 126 -22.24 -27.42 -44.67
CA SER A 126 -21.26 -26.64 -45.43
C SER A 126 -20.14 -26.15 -44.53
N TRP A 127 -18.94 -26.06 -45.09
CA TRP A 127 -17.77 -25.50 -44.38
C TRP A 127 -17.30 -24.28 -45.15
N ILE A 128 -17.17 -23.18 -44.42
CA ILE A 128 -16.70 -21.92 -44.97
C ILE A 128 -15.44 -21.53 -44.19
N SER A 129 -14.32 -21.38 -44.87
CA SER A 129 -13.08 -20.90 -44.26
C SER A 129 -12.67 -19.58 -44.87
N ASN A 130 -12.17 -18.70 -44.05
CA ASN A 130 -11.62 -17.42 -44.44
C ASN A 130 -10.30 -17.16 -43.68
N LEU A 131 -9.30 -16.68 -44.41
CA LEU A 131 -8.04 -16.21 -43.86
C LEU A 131 -7.83 -14.76 -44.32
N SER A 132 -7.66 -13.85 -43.39
CA SER A 132 -7.46 -12.45 -43.70
C SER A 132 -6.28 -11.84 -43.00
N PHE A 133 -5.74 -10.76 -43.57
CA PHE A 133 -4.78 -9.85 -42.97
C PHE A 133 -5.37 -8.45 -42.98
N LYS A 134 -5.37 -7.78 -41.84
CA LYS A 134 -5.91 -6.44 -41.72
C LYS A 134 -4.83 -5.51 -41.20
N LEU A 135 -4.67 -4.34 -41.80
CA LEU A 135 -3.82 -3.25 -41.39
C LEU A 135 -4.65 -1.98 -41.45
N LYS A 136 -4.70 -1.26 -40.31
CA LYS A 136 -5.43 0.01 -40.24
C LYS A 136 -4.50 1.07 -39.63
N GLN A 137 -4.27 2.15 -40.39
CA GLN A 137 -3.52 3.31 -39.94
C GLN A 137 -4.43 4.52 -39.80
N ASN A 138 -4.46 5.09 -38.60
CA ASN A 138 -5.10 6.37 -38.38
C ASN A 138 -4.20 7.47 -38.94
N LEU A 139 -4.76 8.46 -39.68
CA LEU A 139 -3.98 9.50 -40.33
C LEU A 139 -4.05 10.87 -39.64
N LEU A 140 -5.08 11.12 -38.85
CA LEU A 140 -5.32 12.40 -38.15
C LEU A 140 -5.44 12.17 -36.64
N LYS A 141 -6.59 11.68 -36.18
CA LYS A 141 -6.80 11.37 -34.78
C LYS A 141 -5.99 10.13 -34.41
N ASP A 142 -5.31 10.18 -33.26
CA ASP A 142 -4.49 9.07 -32.73
C ASP A 142 -3.32 8.68 -33.68
N PHE A 143 -2.84 9.64 -34.49
CA PHE A 143 -1.68 9.45 -35.34
C PHE A 143 -0.38 9.81 -34.60
N GLY A 144 0.60 8.91 -34.72
CA GLY A 144 1.97 9.15 -34.23
C GLY A 144 2.20 8.73 -32.77
N VAL A 145 3.47 8.55 -32.45
CA VAL A 145 3.95 8.02 -31.17
C VAL A 145 3.56 8.91 -29.99
N SER A 146 3.62 10.23 -30.16
CA SER A 146 3.28 11.15 -29.07
C SER A 146 1.83 11.03 -28.60
N ALA A 147 0.88 10.87 -29.54
CA ALA A 147 -0.53 10.73 -29.20
C ALA A 147 -0.81 9.40 -28.48
N ASN A 148 -0.20 8.31 -28.94
CA ASN A 148 -0.48 6.96 -28.42
C ASN A 148 0.28 6.65 -27.13
N ASN A 149 1.41 7.33 -26.84
CA ASN A 149 2.17 7.15 -25.61
C ASN A 149 1.68 8.06 -24.46
N THR A 150 0.68 8.93 -24.67
CA THR A 150 0.22 9.89 -23.65
C THR A 150 -0.14 9.19 -22.34
N LYS A 151 -0.81 8.03 -22.37
CA LYS A 151 -1.18 7.27 -21.16
C LYS A 151 0.05 6.76 -20.41
N ILE A 152 1.09 6.32 -21.11
CA ILE A 152 2.36 5.87 -20.53
C ILE A 152 3.06 7.05 -19.86
N LEU A 153 3.16 8.21 -20.54
CA LEU A 153 3.76 9.42 -19.98
C LEU A 153 3.04 9.91 -18.72
N VAL A 154 1.71 9.80 -18.69
CA VAL A 154 0.92 10.12 -17.49
C VAL A 154 1.21 9.13 -16.35
N ALA A 155 1.27 7.82 -16.65
CA ALA A 155 1.63 6.80 -15.66
C ALA A 155 3.05 7.00 -15.10
N GLU A 156 4.03 7.33 -15.95
CA GLU A 156 5.39 7.68 -15.52
C GLU A 156 5.40 8.93 -14.63
N GLY A 157 4.60 9.95 -14.99
CA GLY A 157 4.41 11.15 -14.17
C GLY A 157 3.88 10.81 -12.77
N ASN A 158 2.85 9.97 -12.71
CA ASN A 158 2.26 9.51 -11.44
C ASN A 158 3.27 8.70 -10.60
N ALA A 159 4.06 7.82 -11.21
CA ALA A 159 5.11 7.09 -10.51
C ALA A 159 6.18 8.03 -9.91
N LYS A 160 6.55 9.10 -10.62
CA LYS A 160 7.44 10.13 -10.08
C LYS A 160 6.83 10.86 -8.88
N ILE A 161 5.53 11.16 -8.93
CA ILE A 161 4.79 11.76 -7.80
C ILE A 161 4.80 10.81 -6.61
N SER A 162 4.44 9.54 -6.78
CA SER A 162 4.45 8.54 -5.71
C SER A 162 5.84 8.39 -5.06
N LYS A 163 6.92 8.46 -5.86
CA LYS A 163 8.29 8.46 -5.34
C LYS A 163 8.58 9.67 -4.45
N ILE A 164 8.19 10.87 -4.88
CA ILE A 164 8.38 12.10 -4.10
C ILE A 164 7.55 12.05 -2.81
N GLU A 165 6.34 11.48 -2.85
CA GLU A 165 5.49 11.31 -1.68
C GLU A 165 6.11 10.34 -0.66
N LEU A 166 6.75 9.26 -1.12
CA LEU A 166 7.51 8.36 -0.26
C LEU A 166 8.68 9.11 0.42
N GLU A 167 9.49 9.85 -0.33
CA GLU A 167 10.60 10.64 0.21
C GLU A 167 10.12 11.68 1.24
N LYS A 168 9.01 12.35 0.97
CA LYS A 168 8.36 13.29 1.89
C LYS A 168 7.88 12.58 3.16
N THR A 169 7.28 11.40 3.06
CA THR A 169 6.79 10.62 4.19
C THR A 169 7.95 10.19 5.09
N ILE A 170 9.07 9.73 4.50
CA ILE A 170 10.29 9.39 5.23
C ILE A 170 10.82 10.60 5.99
N SER A 171 10.95 11.75 5.31
CA SER A 171 11.45 12.98 5.93
C SER A 171 10.56 13.46 7.07
N SER A 172 9.25 13.44 6.89
CA SER A 172 8.28 13.83 7.92
C SER A 172 8.33 12.90 9.13
N LEU A 173 8.53 11.60 8.90
CA LEU A 173 8.65 10.62 9.97
C LEU A 173 9.94 10.82 10.79
N ILE A 174 11.05 11.15 10.14
CA ILE A 174 12.31 11.47 10.85
C ILE A 174 12.08 12.64 11.80
N VAL A 175 11.46 13.73 11.31
CA VAL A 175 11.17 14.91 12.16
C VAL A 175 10.23 14.56 13.32
N GLU A 176 9.20 13.69 13.06
CA GLU A 176 8.29 13.23 14.11
C GLU A 176 9.03 12.44 15.18
N ILE A 177 9.93 11.52 14.79
CA ILE A 177 10.74 10.71 15.71
C ILE A 177 11.69 11.60 16.52
N GLU A 178 12.39 12.53 15.86
CA GLU A 178 13.28 13.48 16.53
C GLU A 178 12.54 14.31 17.58
N THR A 179 11.38 14.84 17.22
CA THR A 179 10.53 15.61 18.14
C THR A 179 10.15 14.77 19.36
N LYS A 180 9.66 13.54 19.13
CA LYS A 180 9.26 12.64 20.23
C LYS A 180 10.42 12.17 21.09
N TYR A 181 11.60 12.00 20.50
CA TYR A 181 12.82 11.69 21.23
C TYR A 181 13.19 12.83 22.20
N TRP A 182 13.21 14.07 21.72
CA TRP A 182 13.53 15.22 22.55
C TRP A 182 12.44 15.51 23.59
N ASP A 183 11.16 15.30 23.27
CA ASP A 183 10.07 15.35 24.26
C ASP A 183 10.31 14.36 25.41
N SER A 184 10.75 13.14 25.08
CA SER A 184 11.07 12.10 26.08
C SER A 184 12.30 12.47 26.93
N VAL A 185 13.35 13.02 26.32
CA VAL A 185 14.54 13.50 27.05
C VAL A 185 14.18 14.64 27.97
N TYR A 186 13.34 15.57 27.49
CA TYR A 186 12.85 16.68 28.29
C TYR A 186 12.04 16.21 29.50
N ALA A 187 11.10 15.30 29.30
CA ALA A 187 10.28 14.73 30.37
C ALA A 187 11.15 14.04 31.45
N LYS A 188 12.14 13.24 31.00
CA LYS A 188 13.08 12.57 31.90
C LYS A 188 13.87 13.57 32.74
N ASN A 189 14.42 14.63 32.12
CA ASN A 189 15.18 15.66 32.83
C ASN A 189 14.31 16.44 33.81
N ASN A 190 13.04 16.71 33.44
CA ASN A 190 12.10 17.37 34.37
C ASN A 190 11.80 16.50 35.59
N LEU A 191 11.62 15.20 35.41
CA LEU A 191 11.40 14.27 36.51
C LEU A 191 12.62 14.22 37.44
N GLU A 192 13.84 14.16 36.89
CA GLU A 192 15.08 14.18 37.65
C GLU A 192 15.25 15.50 38.46
N LEU A 193 14.88 16.62 37.82
CA LEU A 193 14.87 17.94 38.52
C LEU A 193 13.84 17.98 39.64
N ALA A 194 12.64 17.41 39.45
CA ALA A 194 11.60 17.32 40.47
C ALA A 194 12.09 16.51 41.70
N TYR A 195 12.72 15.34 41.45
CA TYR A 195 13.35 14.56 42.55
C TYR A 195 14.43 15.32 43.28
N SER A 196 15.32 16.04 42.57
CA SER A 196 16.37 16.84 43.16
C SER A 196 15.79 17.96 44.00
N SER A 197 14.71 18.60 43.52
CA SER A 197 14.00 19.67 44.26
C SER A 197 13.33 19.15 45.54
N LEU A 198 12.73 17.95 45.50
CA LEU A 198 12.16 17.32 46.69
C LEU A 198 13.25 17.00 47.72
N ASN A 199 14.38 16.42 47.30
CA ASN A 199 15.49 16.10 48.19
C ASN A 199 15.99 17.37 48.92
N LEU A 200 16.18 18.49 48.19
CA LEU A 200 16.57 19.74 48.76
C LEU A 200 15.54 20.28 49.79
N ALA A 201 14.25 20.21 49.43
CA ALA A 201 13.18 20.61 50.36
C ALA A 201 13.16 19.75 51.64
N GLN A 202 13.43 18.45 51.50
CA GLN A 202 13.53 17.54 52.64
C GLN A 202 14.72 17.81 53.53
N GLU A 203 15.88 18.19 52.96
CA GLU A 203 17.06 18.65 53.73
C GLU A 203 16.74 19.91 54.53
N ILE A 204 16.02 20.87 53.95
CA ILE A 204 15.57 22.09 54.65
C ILE A 204 14.62 21.74 55.79
N VAL A 205 13.69 20.79 55.61
CA VAL A 205 12.81 20.31 56.70
C VAL A 205 13.62 19.70 57.82
N ASN A 206 14.62 18.87 57.52
CA ASN A 206 15.49 18.24 58.51
C ASN A 206 16.31 19.28 59.27
N GLN A 207 16.89 20.25 58.58
CA GLN A 207 17.64 21.35 59.20
C GLN A 207 16.74 22.20 60.10
N ASN A 208 15.59 22.66 59.62
CA ASN A 208 14.63 23.44 60.39
C ASN A 208 14.11 22.70 61.61
N THR A 209 13.97 21.36 61.53
CA THR A 209 13.55 20.52 62.67
C THR A 209 14.56 20.65 63.80
N VAL A 210 15.85 20.47 63.51
CA VAL A 210 16.93 20.61 64.52
C VAL A 210 16.98 22.02 65.08
N GLU A 211 16.85 23.05 64.24
CA GLU A 211 16.93 24.46 64.71
C GLU A 211 15.71 24.83 65.57
N VAL A 212 14.54 24.29 65.32
CA VAL A 212 13.36 24.49 66.20
C VAL A 212 13.53 23.76 67.54
N GLU A 213 14.11 22.53 67.52
CA GLU A 213 14.37 21.78 68.75
C GLU A 213 15.34 22.46 69.67
N VAL A 214 16.39 23.13 69.16
CA VAL A 214 17.34 23.90 69.95
C VAL A 214 16.88 25.33 70.26
N GLY A 215 15.70 25.73 69.76
CA GLY A 215 15.07 27.03 70.08
C GLY A 215 15.57 28.20 69.24
N THR A 216 16.32 27.98 68.18
CA THR A 216 16.89 29.03 67.31
C THR A 216 15.95 29.46 66.17
N LEU A 217 14.94 28.66 65.84
CA LEU A 217 14.00 28.95 64.80
C LEU A 217 12.55 28.85 65.28
N PRO A 218 11.60 29.71 64.83
CA PRO A 218 10.18 29.61 65.15
C PRO A 218 9.53 28.40 64.50
N ARG A 219 8.57 27.76 65.19
CA ARG A 219 7.84 26.63 64.72
C ARG A 219 7.13 26.84 63.36
N ILE A 220 6.74 28.09 63.09
CA ILE A 220 6.07 28.42 61.80
C ILE A 220 6.99 28.17 60.58
N SER A 221 8.30 28.38 60.72
CA SER A 221 9.28 28.13 59.65
C SER A 221 9.41 26.64 59.34
N LEU A 222 9.30 25.75 60.32
CA LEU A 222 9.24 24.30 60.08
C LEU A 222 7.98 23.92 59.34
N LEU A 223 6.81 24.47 59.71
CA LEU A 223 5.56 24.19 58.99
C LEU A 223 5.59 24.67 57.55
N GLN A 224 6.22 25.80 57.26
CA GLN A 224 6.44 26.31 55.91
C GLN A 224 7.32 25.37 55.09
N ALA A 225 8.43 24.88 55.65
CA ALA A 225 9.32 23.95 54.98
C ALA A 225 8.61 22.60 54.68
N GLN A 226 7.80 22.11 55.64
CA GLN A 226 7.00 20.88 55.43
C GLN A 226 5.95 21.05 54.31
N ALA A 227 5.29 22.21 54.25
CA ALA A 227 4.34 22.51 53.21
C ALA A 227 5.03 22.57 51.81
N GLU A 228 6.21 23.15 51.74
CA GLU A 228 7.01 23.20 50.51
C GLU A 228 7.44 21.80 50.07
N ALA A 229 7.93 20.96 50.99
CA ALA A 229 8.29 19.57 50.67
C ALA A 229 7.07 18.77 50.16
N ALA A 230 5.90 18.97 50.78
CA ALA A 230 4.65 18.35 50.30
C ALA A 230 4.29 18.84 48.90
N TYR A 231 4.45 20.10 48.59
CA TYR A 231 4.24 20.67 47.26
C TYR A 231 5.19 20.04 46.22
N ARG A 232 6.48 19.90 46.51
CA ARG A 232 7.45 19.24 45.65
C ARG A 232 7.13 17.77 45.40
N GLN A 233 6.54 17.09 46.39
CA GLN A 233 6.06 15.71 46.20
C GLN A 233 4.92 15.63 45.19
N VAL A 234 4.02 16.60 45.16
CA VAL A 234 2.95 16.69 44.17
C VAL A 234 3.52 16.92 42.75
N GLU A 235 4.57 17.79 42.64
CA GLU A 235 5.25 18.05 41.36
C GLU A 235 5.85 16.77 40.75
N ILE A 236 6.41 15.87 41.56
CA ILE A 236 6.90 14.57 41.09
C ILE A 236 5.74 13.77 40.47
N THR A 237 4.61 13.68 41.20
CA THR A 237 3.44 12.92 40.68
C THR A 237 2.92 13.50 39.39
N LEU A 238 3.01 14.81 39.20
CA LEU A 238 2.63 15.44 37.91
C LEU A 238 3.67 15.19 36.81
N ALA A 239 4.95 15.06 37.15
CA ALA A 239 6.03 14.80 36.21
C ALA A 239 6.13 13.32 35.82
N GLU A 240 5.55 12.39 36.61
CA GLU A 240 5.47 10.94 36.30
C GLU A 240 4.32 10.58 35.37
N ASN A 241 3.30 11.44 35.20
CA ASN A 241 2.13 11.24 34.32
C ASN A 241 2.32 11.89 32.96
#